data_8b474790c83ab0b53c370133a6bd90de
#
_entry.id   8b474790c83ab0b53c370133a6bd90de
#
_cell.length_a   1.000
_cell.length_b   1.000
_cell.length_c   1.000
_cell.angle_alpha   90.00
_cell.angle_beta   90.00
_cell.angle_gamma   90.00
#
_symmetry.space_group_name_H-M   'P 1'
#
loop_
_entity.id
_entity.type
_entity.pdbx_description
1 polymer ?
#
loop_
_entity_poly.entity_id
_entity_poly.type
_entity_poly.pdbx_seq_one_letter_code
_entity_poly.pdbx_strand_id
1 'polypeptide(L)'
;MTKDLPPWTIAASRHVHRDRWISVRADDCVTEAGVAIAPYYVLEYPDWVQIVALDRDDNLVLVRQYRHGLGRVSLELPAGTMDPEDADPVAAAARELLEETGYGGAARMRLVGTLSPNPANHANRAHVVLAEGVVPTHPPAVDGTEVIAVELLPYREALRRATDGTMVHAIHIACLILGLQAAGRIDLT
;
A
#
# COMPACT_ATOMS: atom_id res chain seq x y z
N MET A 1 5.57 26.25 -18.55
CA MET A 1 5.85 24.95 -19.19
C MET A 1 6.97 24.29 -18.39
N THR A 2 6.68 23.27 -17.60
CA THR A 2 7.72 22.45 -16.96
C THR A 2 8.45 21.71 -18.08
N LYS A 3 9.76 21.91 -18.18
CA LYS A 3 10.61 21.18 -19.12
C LYS A 3 10.62 19.72 -18.63
N ASP A 4 10.15 18.78 -19.44
CA ASP A 4 10.27 17.37 -19.13
C ASP A 4 11.76 17.02 -18.97
N LEU A 5 12.10 16.44 -17.82
CA LEU A 5 13.46 15.95 -17.61
C LEU A 5 13.61 14.63 -18.36
N PRO A 6 14.68 14.47 -19.14
CA PRO A 6 14.90 13.23 -19.88
C PRO A 6 15.21 12.08 -18.91
N PRO A 7 14.75 10.87 -19.23
CA PRO A 7 15.09 9.68 -18.44
C PRO A 7 16.57 9.33 -18.59
N TRP A 8 17.12 8.65 -17.59
CA TRP A 8 18.45 8.08 -17.69
C TRP A 8 18.46 6.87 -18.64
N THR A 9 19.59 6.62 -19.27
CA THR A 9 19.78 5.43 -20.09
C THR A 9 20.37 4.31 -19.22
N ILE A 10 19.79 3.11 -19.29
CA ILE A 10 20.34 1.92 -18.63
C ILE A 10 21.34 1.29 -19.61
N ALA A 11 22.62 1.25 -19.24
CA ALA A 11 23.71 0.65 -20.03
C ALA A 11 23.81 -0.86 -19.75
N ALA A 12 23.59 -1.28 -18.49
CA ALA A 12 23.60 -2.68 -18.08
C ALA A 12 22.69 -2.88 -16.87
N SER A 13 22.19 -4.11 -16.72
CA SER A 13 21.32 -4.51 -15.60
C SER A 13 21.70 -5.93 -15.14
N ARG A 14 21.73 -6.16 -13.83
CA ARG A 14 21.95 -7.48 -13.25
C ARG A 14 21.23 -7.62 -11.91
N HIS A 15 20.74 -8.82 -11.58
CA HIS A 15 20.27 -9.11 -10.23
C HIS A 15 21.47 -9.41 -9.32
N VAL A 16 21.54 -8.75 -8.17
CA VAL A 16 22.59 -8.94 -7.16
C VAL A 16 22.12 -9.76 -5.99
N HIS A 17 20.80 -9.78 -5.75
CA HIS A 17 20.14 -10.67 -4.81
C HIS A 17 18.74 -11.01 -5.30
N ARG A 18 18.33 -12.26 -5.15
CA ARG A 18 16.96 -12.69 -5.47
C ARG A 18 16.61 -13.95 -4.68
N ASP A 19 15.55 -13.86 -3.91
CA ASP A 19 14.90 -14.99 -3.26
C ASP A 19 13.36 -14.81 -3.30
N ARG A 20 12.63 -15.60 -2.51
CA ARG A 20 11.16 -15.50 -2.49
C ARG A 20 10.63 -14.21 -1.85
N TRP A 21 11.48 -13.47 -1.12
CA TRP A 21 11.06 -12.32 -0.34
C TRP A 21 11.46 -10.98 -0.96
N ILE A 22 12.59 -10.95 -1.66
CA ILE A 22 13.13 -9.72 -2.21
C ILE A 22 13.92 -9.99 -3.49
N SER A 23 13.78 -9.10 -4.47
CA SER A 23 14.61 -9.02 -5.66
C SER A 23 15.30 -7.67 -5.71
N VAL A 24 16.63 -7.69 -5.80
CA VAL A 24 17.47 -6.48 -5.89
C VAL A 24 18.17 -6.47 -7.23
N ARG A 25 17.81 -5.52 -8.09
CA ARG A 25 18.45 -5.26 -9.37
C ARG A 25 19.46 -4.12 -9.22
N ALA A 26 20.63 -4.27 -9.83
CA ALA A 26 21.65 -3.24 -9.95
C ALA A 26 21.73 -2.80 -11.41
N ASP A 27 21.44 -1.53 -11.67
CA ASP A 27 21.48 -0.91 -12.99
C ASP A 27 22.70 0.01 -13.10
N ASP A 28 23.45 -0.09 -14.19
CA ASP A 28 24.48 0.88 -14.54
C ASP A 28 23.83 1.90 -15.47
N CYS A 29 23.66 3.13 -15.02
CA CYS A 29 22.90 4.18 -15.69
C CYS A 29 23.80 5.31 -16.15
N VAL A 30 23.35 6.03 -17.18
CA VAL A 30 23.98 7.25 -17.67
C VAL A 30 22.93 8.35 -17.77
N THR A 31 23.21 9.51 -17.16
CA THR A 31 22.35 10.69 -17.25
C THR A 31 22.44 11.34 -18.62
N GLU A 32 21.52 12.27 -18.95
CA GLU A 32 21.61 13.07 -20.20
C GLU A 32 22.95 13.83 -20.33
N ALA A 33 23.51 14.27 -19.21
CA ALA A 33 24.79 14.95 -19.17
C ALA A 33 26.02 14.03 -19.33
N GLY A 34 25.80 12.73 -19.58
CA GLY A 34 26.87 11.73 -19.72
C GLY A 34 27.50 11.28 -18.39
N VAL A 35 26.90 11.61 -17.24
CA VAL A 35 27.41 11.18 -15.94
C VAL A 35 26.98 9.73 -15.68
N ALA A 36 27.95 8.87 -15.41
CA ALA A 36 27.69 7.48 -15.04
C ALA A 36 27.28 7.36 -13.57
N ILE A 37 26.24 6.57 -13.31
CA ILE A 37 25.75 6.20 -11.99
C ILE A 37 25.71 4.67 -11.97
N ALA A 38 26.66 4.04 -11.29
CA ALA A 38 26.81 2.58 -11.29
C ALA A 38 27.39 2.08 -9.95
N PRO A 39 26.68 1.17 -9.26
CA PRO A 39 25.33 0.71 -9.58
C PRO A 39 24.24 1.60 -8.95
N TYR A 40 23.06 1.65 -9.60
CA TYR A 40 21.82 2.13 -9.02
C TYR A 40 20.95 0.93 -8.61
N TYR A 41 20.58 0.84 -7.34
CA TYR A 41 19.82 -0.32 -6.85
C TYR A 41 18.33 -0.10 -6.93
N VAL A 42 17.62 -1.07 -7.50
CA VAL A 42 16.15 -1.11 -7.60
C VAL A 42 15.63 -2.34 -6.87
N LEU A 43 14.66 -2.14 -5.99
CA LEU A 43 13.92 -3.19 -5.30
C LEU A 43 12.69 -3.55 -6.14
N GLU A 44 12.58 -4.81 -6.49
CA GLU A 44 11.47 -5.35 -7.28
C GLU A 44 10.58 -6.18 -6.38
N TYR A 45 9.37 -5.69 -6.14
CA TYR A 45 8.30 -6.35 -5.40
C TYR A 45 7.08 -6.51 -6.30
N PRO A 46 6.16 -7.44 -5.99
CA PRO A 46 4.80 -7.38 -6.52
C PRO A 46 4.14 -6.05 -6.18
N ASP A 47 3.14 -5.65 -6.95
CA ASP A 47 2.32 -4.49 -6.60
C ASP A 47 1.53 -4.77 -5.31
N TRP A 48 1.23 -3.73 -4.56
CA TRP A 48 0.50 -3.79 -3.29
C TRP A 48 -0.88 -3.18 -3.42
N VAL A 49 -1.82 -3.66 -2.62
CA VAL A 49 -3.13 -3.05 -2.41
C VAL A 49 -3.22 -2.50 -0.99
N GLN A 50 -3.83 -1.32 -0.85
CA GLN A 50 -4.12 -0.64 0.40
C GLN A 50 -5.61 -0.38 0.45
N ILE A 51 -6.31 -0.85 1.48
CA ILE A 51 -7.76 -0.84 1.52
C ILE A 51 -8.25 0.20 2.53
N VAL A 52 -8.95 1.23 2.04
CA VAL A 52 -9.69 2.16 2.88
C VAL A 52 -11.10 1.61 3.00
N ALA A 53 -11.35 0.82 4.05
CA ALA A 53 -12.59 0.11 4.27
C ALA A 53 -13.44 0.85 5.31
N LEU A 54 -14.60 1.36 4.89
CA LEU A 54 -15.58 2.04 5.73
C LEU A 54 -16.79 1.13 5.96
N ASP A 55 -17.17 0.95 7.22
CA ASP A 55 -18.44 0.32 7.56
C ASP A 55 -19.63 1.28 7.36
N ARG A 56 -20.85 0.87 7.74
CA ARG A 56 -22.07 1.67 7.59
C ARG A 56 -22.18 2.84 8.56
N ASP A 57 -21.37 2.82 9.62
CA ASP A 57 -21.33 3.85 10.66
C ASP A 57 -20.10 4.78 10.50
N ASP A 58 -19.45 4.74 9.32
CA ASP A 58 -18.24 5.52 9.01
C ASP A 58 -17.03 5.19 9.90
N ASN A 59 -16.97 3.97 10.45
CA ASN A 59 -15.75 3.48 11.05
C ASN A 59 -14.84 2.89 9.98
N LEU A 60 -13.55 3.13 10.12
CA LEU A 60 -12.50 2.48 9.34
C LEU A 60 -12.14 1.13 9.98
N VAL A 61 -12.07 0.11 9.15
CA VAL A 61 -11.47 -1.17 9.52
C VAL A 61 -9.97 -1.00 9.38
N LEU A 62 -9.25 -1.09 10.49
CA LEU A 62 -7.80 -0.96 10.58
C LEU A 62 -7.21 -2.24 11.18
N VAL A 63 -5.90 -2.38 11.03
CA VAL A 63 -5.15 -3.53 11.57
C VAL A 63 -3.97 -3.05 12.42
N ARG A 64 -3.64 -3.83 13.44
CA ARG A 64 -2.38 -3.72 14.19
C ARG A 64 -1.52 -4.90 13.88
N GLN A 65 -0.31 -4.65 13.40
CA GLN A 65 0.65 -5.67 13.05
C GLN A 65 2.06 -5.28 13.53
N TYR A 66 2.82 -6.27 14.01
CA TYR A 66 4.25 -6.05 14.30
C TYR A 66 5.04 -5.97 13.00
N ARG A 67 5.77 -4.88 12.81
CA ARG A 67 6.65 -4.67 11.66
C ARG A 67 8.10 -4.79 12.11
N HIS A 68 8.76 -5.88 11.71
CA HIS A 68 10.12 -6.20 12.15
C HIS A 68 11.12 -5.10 11.77
N GLY A 69 11.06 -4.57 10.57
CA GLY A 69 11.93 -3.47 10.13
C GLY A 69 11.76 -2.17 10.94
N LEU A 70 10.56 -1.96 11.52
CA LEU A 70 10.26 -0.83 12.40
C LEU A 70 10.55 -1.15 13.88
N GLY A 71 10.61 -2.44 14.25
CA GLY A 71 10.83 -2.93 15.61
C GLY A 71 9.65 -2.72 16.57
N ARG A 72 8.44 -2.45 16.05
CA ARG A 72 7.24 -2.20 16.88
C ARG A 72 5.94 -2.55 16.17
N VAL A 73 4.84 -2.59 16.92
CA VAL A 73 3.48 -2.68 16.37
C VAL A 73 3.11 -1.35 15.70
N SER A 74 2.56 -1.44 14.49
CA SER A 74 2.05 -0.33 13.70
C SER A 74 0.54 -0.43 13.54
N LEU A 75 -0.15 0.71 13.53
CA LEU A 75 -1.55 0.84 13.13
C LEU A 75 -1.59 1.15 11.64
N GLU A 76 -2.31 0.34 10.87
CA GLU A 76 -2.26 0.38 9.41
C GLU A 76 -3.65 0.16 8.79
N LEU A 77 -3.79 0.48 7.52
CA LEU A 77 -4.90 0.00 6.70
C LEU A 77 -4.71 -1.51 6.44
N PRO A 78 -5.76 -2.30 6.23
CA PRO A 78 -5.62 -3.61 5.63
C PRO A 78 -4.89 -3.50 4.30
N ALA A 79 -3.94 -4.40 4.04
CA ALA A 79 -3.05 -4.29 2.88
C ALA A 79 -2.31 -5.59 2.61
N GLY A 80 -2.06 -5.89 1.34
CA GLY A 80 -1.24 -7.03 0.97
C GLY A 80 -0.67 -6.92 -0.41
N THR A 81 -0.06 -8.01 -0.88
CA THR A 81 0.49 -8.12 -2.22
C THR A 81 -0.55 -8.60 -3.21
N MET A 82 -0.46 -8.09 -4.44
CA MET A 82 -1.23 -8.68 -5.53
C MET A 82 -0.63 -10.03 -5.93
N ASP A 83 -1.46 -11.04 -5.98
CA ASP A 83 -1.10 -12.35 -6.49
C ASP A 83 -1.29 -12.41 -8.02
N PRO A 84 -0.55 -13.29 -8.73
CA PRO A 84 -0.72 -13.46 -10.19
C PRO A 84 -2.14 -13.88 -10.59
N GLU A 85 -2.89 -14.49 -9.69
CA GLU A 85 -4.26 -14.96 -9.88
C GLU A 85 -5.31 -13.87 -9.68
N ASP A 86 -4.96 -12.74 -9.05
CA ASP A 86 -5.86 -11.62 -8.85
C ASP A 86 -6.18 -10.95 -10.20
N ALA A 87 -7.45 -10.82 -10.52
CA ALA A 87 -7.88 -10.26 -11.80
C ALA A 87 -7.51 -8.78 -11.95
N ASP A 88 -7.54 -8.05 -10.84
CA ASP A 88 -7.24 -6.61 -10.77
C ASP A 88 -6.98 -6.18 -9.29
N PRO A 89 -6.57 -4.94 -9.03
CA PRO A 89 -6.35 -4.45 -7.67
C PRO A 89 -7.58 -4.49 -6.76
N VAL A 90 -8.81 -4.45 -7.33
CA VAL A 90 -10.04 -4.51 -6.52
C VAL A 90 -10.28 -5.95 -6.05
N ALA A 91 -9.99 -6.94 -6.89
CA ALA A 91 -10.06 -8.36 -6.52
C ALA A 91 -9.04 -8.69 -5.42
N ALA A 92 -7.78 -8.27 -5.58
CA ALA A 92 -6.75 -8.40 -4.55
C ALA A 92 -7.18 -7.76 -3.23
N ALA A 93 -7.69 -6.53 -3.28
CA ALA A 93 -8.16 -5.80 -2.09
C ALA A 93 -9.33 -6.50 -1.39
N ALA A 94 -10.26 -7.10 -2.14
CA ALA A 94 -11.37 -7.86 -1.55
C ALA A 94 -10.89 -9.12 -0.83
N ARG A 95 -9.92 -9.83 -1.40
CA ARG A 95 -9.28 -11.01 -0.81
C ARG A 95 -8.55 -10.64 0.47
N GLU A 96 -7.63 -9.68 0.41
CA GLU A 96 -6.81 -9.24 1.56
C GLU A 96 -7.67 -8.71 2.71
N LEU A 97 -8.69 -7.88 2.41
CA LEU A 97 -9.60 -7.37 3.43
C LEU A 97 -10.29 -8.51 4.18
N LEU A 98 -10.76 -9.53 3.44
CA LEU A 98 -11.42 -10.67 4.04
C LEU A 98 -10.46 -11.52 4.88
N GLU A 99 -9.27 -11.82 4.36
CA GLU A 99 -8.26 -12.65 5.02
C GLU A 99 -7.74 -12.00 6.30
N GLU A 100 -7.33 -10.74 6.25
CA GLU A 100 -6.75 -10.04 7.40
C GLU A 100 -7.79 -9.67 8.47
N THR A 101 -9.02 -9.32 8.06
CA THR A 101 -9.97 -8.68 8.96
C THR A 101 -11.28 -9.44 9.14
N GLY A 102 -11.61 -10.35 8.24
CA GLY A 102 -12.92 -10.98 8.19
C GLY A 102 -14.06 -10.06 7.70
N TYR A 103 -13.74 -8.83 7.29
CA TYR A 103 -14.70 -7.90 6.72
C TYR A 103 -14.81 -8.09 5.20
N GLY A 104 -16.03 -7.97 4.69
CA GLY A 104 -16.34 -8.10 3.27
C GLY A 104 -17.72 -7.53 2.97
N GLY A 105 -18.37 -8.02 1.89
CA GLY A 105 -19.73 -7.63 1.54
C GLY A 105 -19.89 -6.12 1.28
N ALA A 106 -18.85 -5.45 0.82
CA ALA A 106 -18.87 -4.04 0.51
C ALA A 106 -20.00 -3.71 -0.49
N ALA A 107 -20.78 -2.68 -0.22
CA ALA A 107 -21.78 -2.18 -1.14
C ALA A 107 -21.16 -1.61 -2.42
N ARG A 108 -19.92 -1.11 -2.30
CA ARG A 108 -19.13 -0.60 -3.42
C ARG A 108 -17.63 -0.76 -3.13
N MET A 109 -16.89 -1.28 -4.13
CA MET A 109 -15.43 -1.25 -4.12
C MET A 109 -14.90 -0.64 -5.42
N ARG A 110 -13.85 0.18 -5.32
CA ARG A 110 -13.24 0.82 -6.50
C ARG A 110 -11.81 1.24 -6.24
N LEU A 111 -10.99 1.18 -7.28
CA LEU A 111 -9.67 1.81 -7.31
C LEU A 111 -9.84 3.33 -7.28
N VAL A 112 -9.13 4.03 -6.39
CA VAL A 112 -9.19 5.49 -6.25
C VAL A 112 -7.85 6.16 -6.50
N GLY A 113 -6.77 5.41 -6.54
CA GLY A 113 -5.44 5.94 -6.85
C GLY A 113 -4.38 4.85 -6.96
N THR A 114 -3.26 5.23 -7.54
CA THR A 114 -2.05 4.38 -7.61
C THR A 114 -0.86 5.25 -7.27
N LEU A 115 -0.08 4.83 -6.29
CA LEU A 115 1.08 5.55 -5.76
C LEU A 115 2.35 4.74 -5.96
N SER A 116 3.49 5.40 -5.94
CA SER A 116 4.80 4.74 -5.77
C SER A 116 5.14 4.72 -4.28
N PRO A 117 5.41 3.57 -3.67
CA PRO A 117 5.80 3.50 -2.26
C PRO A 117 7.10 4.24 -1.96
N ASN A 118 8.07 4.11 -2.85
CA ASN A 118 9.33 4.84 -2.80
C ASN A 118 9.91 4.99 -4.22
N PRO A 119 9.62 6.09 -4.93
CA PRO A 119 10.02 6.26 -6.32
C PRO A 119 11.53 6.31 -6.53
N ALA A 120 12.32 6.46 -5.46
CA ALA A 120 13.77 6.48 -5.57
C ALA A 120 14.35 5.09 -5.88
N ASN A 121 13.74 4.01 -5.37
CA ASN A 121 14.32 2.68 -5.54
C ASN A 121 13.32 1.52 -5.56
N HIS A 122 12.01 1.75 -5.50
CA HIS A 122 11.00 0.71 -5.67
C HIS A 122 10.44 0.72 -7.08
N ALA A 123 10.31 -0.47 -7.69
CA ALA A 123 9.71 -0.61 -9.01
C ALA A 123 8.19 -0.85 -8.95
N ASN A 124 7.69 -1.33 -7.81
CA ASN A 124 6.27 -1.66 -7.62
C ASN A 124 5.40 -0.44 -7.32
N ARG A 125 4.10 -0.66 -7.38
CA ARG A 125 3.06 0.31 -7.11
C ARG A 125 2.26 -0.08 -5.88
N ALA A 126 1.59 0.91 -5.25
CA ALA A 126 0.59 0.72 -4.22
C ALA A 126 -0.75 1.22 -4.76
N HIS A 127 -1.70 0.33 -4.90
CA HIS A 127 -3.05 0.60 -5.38
C HIS A 127 -3.96 0.90 -4.21
N VAL A 128 -4.64 2.04 -4.24
CA VAL A 128 -5.57 2.48 -3.18
C VAL A 128 -6.97 2.07 -3.58
N VAL A 129 -7.58 1.18 -2.82
CA VAL A 129 -8.96 0.72 -3.04
C VAL A 129 -9.85 1.22 -1.90
N LEU A 130 -10.93 1.91 -2.26
CA LEU A 130 -11.99 2.30 -1.34
C LEU A 130 -13.07 1.21 -1.34
N ALA A 131 -13.39 0.70 -0.15
CA ALA A 131 -14.47 -0.24 0.10
C ALA A 131 -15.49 0.40 1.06
N GLU A 132 -16.72 0.59 0.59
CA GLU A 132 -17.78 1.27 1.35
C GLU A 132 -18.88 0.30 1.77
N GLY A 133 -19.36 0.42 3.00
CA GLY A 133 -20.44 -0.38 3.55
C GLY A 133 -20.02 -1.81 3.88
N VAL A 134 -18.75 -2.03 4.23
CA VAL A 134 -18.23 -3.34 4.63
C VAL A 134 -18.90 -3.84 5.91
N VAL A 135 -19.01 -5.14 6.04
CA VAL A 135 -19.58 -5.82 7.23
C VAL A 135 -18.69 -7.00 7.63
N PRO A 136 -18.67 -7.42 8.91
CA PRO A 136 -18.02 -8.66 9.30
C PRO A 136 -18.77 -9.84 8.64
N THR A 137 -18.03 -10.71 7.96
CA THR A 137 -18.59 -11.87 7.23
C THR A 137 -18.05 -13.19 7.74
N HIS A 138 -16.77 -13.26 8.11
CA HIS A 138 -16.06 -14.43 8.57
C HIS A 138 -15.09 -14.07 9.69
N PRO A 139 -14.60 -15.01 10.51
CA PRO A 139 -13.41 -14.80 11.30
C PRO A 139 -12.20 -14.50 10.38
N PRO A 140 -11.23 -13.66 10.80
CA PRO A 140 -9.98 -13.49 10.08
C PRO A 140 -9.29 -14.83 9.83
N ALA A 141 -8.65 -14.98 8.68
CA ALA A 141 -8.00 -16.20 8.23
C ALA A 141 -6.54 -15.93 7.81
N VAL A 142 -5.80 -15.22 8.68
CA VAL A 142 -4.35 -14.96 8.46
C VAL A 142 -3.55 -16.27 8.56
N ASP A 143 -2.48 -16.35 7.79
CA ASP A 143 -1.57 -17.47 7.89
C ASP A 143 -0.79 -17.44 9.23
N GLY A 144 -0.14 -18.56 9.59
CA GLY A 144 0.56 -18.68 10.88
C GLY A 144 1.80 -17.79 11.01
N THR A 145 2.21 -17.06 9.99
CA THR A 145 3.35 -16.13 9.99
C THR A 145 2.93 -14.69 10.29
N GLU A 146 1.62 -14.39 10.21
CA GLU A 146 1.06 -13.08 10.46
C GLU A 146 0.21 -13.06 11.73
N VAL A 147 0.51 -12.10 12.60
CA VAL A 147 -0.30 -11.82 13.80
C VAL A 147 -0.91 -10.44 13.64
N ILE A 148 -2.20 -10.42 13.32
CA ILE A 148 -2.96 -9.22 13.03
C ILE A 148 -4.10 -9.08 14.04
N ALA A 149 -4.28 -7.87 14.57
CA ALA A 149 -5.43 -7.51 15.40
C ALA A 149 -6.25 -6.44 14.68
N VAL A 150 -7.54 -6.70 14.49
CA VAL A 150 -8.46 -5.77 13.85
C VAL A 150 -8.86 -4.68 14.83
N GLU A 151 -8.87 -3.43 14.40
CA GLU A 151 -9.31 -2.26 15.17
C GLU A 151 -10.28 -1.43 14.34
N LEU A 152 -11.46 -1.12 14.90
CA LEU A 152 -12.41 -0.20 14.29
C LEU A 152 -12.29 1.17 14.93
N LEU A 153 -12.09 2.19 14.10
CA LEU A 153 -12.05 3.58 14.55
C LEU A 153 -12.97 4.47 13.68
N PRO A 154 -13.70 5.39 14.29
CA PRO A 154 -14.33 6.46 13.51
C PRO A 154 -13.28 7.13 12.60
N TYR A 155 -13.62 7.42 11.34
CA TYR A 155 -12.63 7.94 10.38
C TYR A 155 -11.92 9.21 10.86
N ARG A 156 -12.57 10.05 11.65
CA ARG A 156 -11.97 11.27 12.25
C ARG A 156 -10.88 10.92 13.26
N GLU A 157 -11.07 9.86 14.04
CA GLU A 157 -10.05 9.37 14.97
C GLU A 157 -8.88 8.76 14.21
N ALA A 158 -9.13 7.99 13.14
CA ALA A 158 -8.07 7.46 12.28
C ALA A 158 -7.23 8.60 11.66
N LEU A 159 -7.85 9.69 11.20
CA LEU A 159 -7.13 10.88 10.74
C LEU A 159 -6.27 11.49 11.83
N ARG A 160 -6.79 11.58 13.05
CA ARG A 160 -6.00 12.07 14.19
C ARG A 160 -4.78 11.17 14.43
N ARG A 161 -4.94 9.84 14.37
CA ARG A 161 -3.85 8.87 14.50
C ARG A 161 -2.81 8.97 13.37
N ALA A 162 -3.24 9.38 12.19
CA ALA A 162 -2.33 9.64 11.06
C ALA A 162 -1.44 10.89 11.28
N THR A 163 -1.88 11.84 12.13
CA THR A 163 -1.16 13.11 12.36
C THR A 163 -0.46 13.20 13.72
N ASP A 164 -0.79 12.33 14.68
CA ASP A 164 -0.20 12.34 16.04
C ASP A 164 1.01 11.40 16.20
N GLY A 165 1.44 10.73 15.12
CA GLY A 165 2.57 9.80 15.12
C GLY A 165 2.21 8.37 15.55
N THR A 166 0.93 8.06 15.75
CA THR A 166 0.47 6.68 16.04
C THR A 166 0.53 5.81 14.78
N MET A 167 -0.03 6.28 13.66
CA MET A 167 0.16 5.69 12.35
C MET A 167 1.47 6.24 11.75
N VAL A 168 2.44 5.38 11.48
CA VAL A 168 3.79 5.81 11.09
C VAL A 168 4.15 5.41 9.67
N HIS A 169 3.36 4.57 9.04
CA HIS A 169 3.64 4.09 7.69
C HIS A 169 3.14 5.13 6.67
N ALA A 170 4.07 5.86 6.06
CA ALA A 170 3.75 7.00 5.18
C ALA A 170 2.79 6.64 4.03
N ILE A 171 2.95 5.45 3.41
CA ILE A 171 2.07 5.02 2.32
C ILE A 171 0.63 4.79 2.81
N HIS A 172 0.43 4.22 4.01
CA HIS A 172 -0.90 4.03 4.58
C HIS A 172 -1.58 5.38 4.90
N ILE A 173 -0.81 6.37 5.38
CA ILE A 173 -1.33 7.74 5.62
C ILE A 173 -1.77 8.38 4.31
N ALA A 174 -0.95 8.30 3.26
CA ALA A 174 -1.29 8.84 1.94
C ALA A 174 -2.54 8.16 1.36
N CYS A 175 -2.61 6.83 1.45
CA CYS A 175 -3.76 6.05 0.98
C CYS A 175 -5.03 6.36 1.77
N LEU A 176 -4.94 6.51 3.09
CA LEU A 176 -6.05 6.92 3.95
C LEU A 176 -6.65 8.25 3.51
N ILE A 177 -5.80 9.25 3.26
CA ILE A 177 -6.23 10.58 2.81
C ILE A 177 -6.93 10.49 1.46
N LEU A 178 -6.35 9.79 0.47
CA LEU A 178 -6.95 9.62 -0.86
C LEU A 178 -8.28 8.88 -0.79
N GLY A 179 -8.36 7.81 -0.01
CA GLY A 179 -9.59 7.04 0.15
C GLY A 179 -10.70 7.84 0.83
N LEU A 180 -10.40 8.58 1.91
CA LEU A 180 -11.38 9.42 2.61
C LEU A 180 -11.84 10.61 1.76
N GLN A 181 -10.96 11.21 0.97
CA GLN A 181 -11.34 12.23 -0.01
C GLN A 181 -12.29 11.64 -1.06
N ALA A 182 -11.95 10.47 -1.62
CA ALA A 182 -12.79 9.79 -2.60
C ALA A 182 -14.16 9.35 -2.03
N ALA A 183 -14.24 9.08 -0.72
CA ALA A 183 -15.47 8.79 0.00
C ALA A 183 -16.26 10.07 0.37
N GLY A 184 -15.74 11.26 0.10
CA GLY A 184 -16.35 12.53 0.49
C GLY A 184 -16.37 12.78 2.01
N ARG A 185 -15.44 12.17 2.75
CA ARG A 185 -15.33 12.34 4.22
C ARG A 185 -14.39 13.46 4.62
N ILE A 186 -13.52 13.86 3.72
CA ILE A 186 -12.64 15.03 3.86
C ILE A 186 -12.66 15.84 2.57
N ASP A 187 -12.42 17.14 2.68
CA ASP A 187 -12.22 18.07 1.59
C ASP A 187 -10.80 18.62 1.69
N LEU A 188 -10.06 18.56 0.58
CA LEU A 188 -8.68 19.09 0.48
C LEU A 188 -8.60 20.38 -0.35
N THR A 189 -9.75 20.94 -0.80
CA THR A 189 -9.83 22.17 -1.59
C THR A 189 -10.35 23.34 -0.79
#